data_6477d19baed12c7a584f5b41d3c77359
#
_entry.id   6477d19baed12c7a584f5b41d3c77359
#
_cell.length_a   1.000
_cell.length_b   1.000
_cell.length_c   1.000
_cell.angle_alpha   90.00
_cell.angle_beta   90.00
_cell.angle_gamma   90.00
#
_symmetry.space_group_name_H-M   'P 1'
#
loop_
_entity.id
_entity.type
_entity.pdbx_description
1 polymer ?
#
loop_
_entity_poly.entity_id
_entity_poly.type
_entity_poly.pdbx_seq_one_letter_code
_entity_poly.pdbx_strand_id
1 'polypeptide(L)'
;CGLVMHGVDTSRDYHSFLNDMKSSVYKILGKKVPVTLVPQFKLPEGGISLDVYTLDEEVHIGELDDVCYGVMDGDGYSVLFVEGIPSSDFSFSVSDQSDEVFGRLDSVLAQHGLTAGDIVRQWNYIGEITGFRGSRQNYQEFNDARSRYYGKVIWENGYPAATGIGTDSDGIIVSVIACKNESGGIFSINNPLQIAAHAYSKNVLVDDNQGAVKSTPKFERAKLFATDAGAFCFVSGTAAIRGEESVNADSAGEQTLRTIENINYLVSKENRAAYGCEAFDLKFSNLVVYVRDEEDFQHVKTIVEEAYPGIPAVYTVADVCRNELLVEIEGLLIS
;
A
#
# COMPACT_ATOMS: atom_id res chain seq x y z
N CYS A 1 8.69 2.17 14.98
CA CYS A 1 8.13 3.46 14.59
C CYS A 1 8.50 3.72 13.13
N GLY A 2 7.53 3.96 12.32
CA GLY A 2 7.68 4.35 10.90
C GLY A 2 6.90 5.64 10.65
N LEU A 3 7.29 6.39 9.65
CA LEU A 3 6.67 7.65 9.28
C LEU A 3 6.44 7.70 7.78
N VAL A 4 5.21 7.92 7.36
CA VAL A 4 4.85 8.18 5.96
C VAL A 4 4.39 9.63 5.83
N MET A 5 5.00 10.37 4.90
CA MET A 5 4.69 11.76 4.60
C MET A 5 4.03 11.86 3.24
N HIS A 6 2.80 12.36 3.19
CA HIS A 6 2.01 12.54 1.98
C HIS A 6 1.89 14.01 1.59
N GLY A 7 1.67 14.27 0.30
CA GLY A 7 1.42 15.63 -0.21
C GLY A 7 2.69 16.49 -0.32
N VAL A 8 3.82 15.86 -0.56
CA VAL A 8 5.11 16.54 -0.63
C VAL A 8 5.31 17.15 -2.01
N ASP A 9 5.63 18.46 -2.07
CA ASP A 9 5.96 19.17 -3.31
C ASP A 9 7.27 18.66 -3.91
N THR A 10 7.22 18.18 -5.13
CA THR A 10 8.34 17.57 -5.87
C THR A 10 9.08 18.52 -6.81
N SER A 11 8.91 19.83 -6.67
CA SER A 11 9.68 20.83 -7.44
C SER A 11 11.21 20.74 -7.23
N ARG A 12 11.65 19.88 -6.30
CA ARG A 12 13.05 19.60 -5.98
C ARG A 12 13.42 18.17 -6.39
N ASP A 13 14.74 17.93 -6.56
CA ASP A 13 15.25 16.58 -6.69
C ASP A 13 14.81 15.71 -5.49
N TYR A 14 14.08 14.64 -5.78
CA TYR A 14 13.46 13.77 -4.77
C TYR A 14 14.47 13.23 -3.75
N HIS A 15 15.61 12.73 -4.23
CA HIS A 15 16.61 12.08 -3.37
C HIS A 15 17.27 13.09 -2.41
N SER A 16 17.56 14.28 -2.90
CA SER A 16 18.08 15.37 -2.06
C SER A 16 17.05 15.77 -1.00
N PHE A 17 15.78 15.90 -1.39
CA PHE A 17 14.72 16.28 -0.47
C PHE A 17 14.44 15.18 0.56
N LEU A 18 14.44 13.90 0.16
CA LEU A 18 14.30 12.75 1.07
C LEU A 18 15.40 12.76 2.15
N ASN A 19 16.65 13.02 1.75
CA ASN A 19 17.79 13.08 2.69
C ASN A 19 17.64 14.24 3.69
N ASP A 20 17.21 15.41 3.23
CA ASP A 20 16.96 16.58 4.09
C ASP A 20 15.82 16.30 5.09
N MET A 21 14.74 15.65 4.62
CA MET A 21 13.61 15.29 5.47
C MET A 21 13.99 14.21 6.50
N LYS A 22 14.67 13.14 6.09
CA LYS A 22 15.21 12.12 7.01
C LYS A 22 16.08 12.77 8.08
N SER A 23 17.00 13.63 7.69
CA SER A 23 17.89 14.37 8.62
C SER A 23 17.10 15.20 9.63
N SER A 24 16.06 15.90 9.17
CA SER A 24 15.20 16.72 10.00
C SER A 24 14.39 15.87 11.00
N VAL A 25 13.78 14.77 10.53
CA VAL A 25 13.03 13.84 11.37
C VAL A 25 13.96 13.22 12.44
N TYR A 26 15.13 12.75 12.05
CA TYR A 26 16.10 12.14 12.98
C TYR A 26 16.56 13.12 14.06
N LYS A 27 16.76 14.39 13.66
CA LYS A 27 17.11 15.47 14.61
C LYS A 27 15.98 15.74 15.60
N ILE A 28 14.73 15.77 15.15
CA ILE A 28 13.54 16.02 16.00
C ILE A 28 13.32 14.85 16.97
N LEU A 29 13.41 13.61 16.47
CA LEU A 29 13.14 12.41 17.26
C LEU A 29 14.34 11.95 18.10
N GLY A 30 15.55 12.50 17.86
CA GLY A 30 16.79 12.09 18.51
C GLY A 30 17.26 10.67 18.13
N LYS A 31 16.65 10.05 17.13
CA LYS A 31 16.98 8.69 16.66
C LYS A 31 16.60 8.52 15.17
N LYS A 32 17.26 7.56 14.48
CA LYS A 32 16.82 7.11 13.15
C LYS A 32 15.49 6.36 13.27
N VAL A 33 14.65 6.51 12.28
CA VAL A 33 13.40 5.75 12.09
C VAL A 33 13.19 5.53 10.59
N PRO A 34 12.51 4.47 10.16
CA PRO A 34 12.08 4.31 8.77
C PRO A 34 11.16 5.47 8.35
N VAL A 35 11.42 6.06 7.19
CA VAL A 35 10.66 7.20 6.64
C VAL A 35 10.35 6.95 5.18
N THR A 36 9.07 6.98 4.84
CA THR A 36 8.58 7.06 3.46
C THR A 36 8.18 8.50 3.14
N LEU A 37 8.73 9.04 2.06
CA LEU A 37 8.32 10.31 1.50
C LEU A 37 7.54 10.04 0.22
N VAL A 38 6.26 10.42 0.19
CA VAL A 38 5.39 10.17 -0.95
C VAL A 38 5.15 11.49 -1.68
N PRO A 39 5.72 11.66 -2.89
CA PRO A 39 5.45 12.81 -3.73
C PRO A 39 4.02 12.70 -4.27
N GLN A 40 3.14 13.57 -3.80
CA GLN A 40 1.75 13.61 -4.22
C GLN A 40 1.34 15.05 -4.48
N PHE A 41 0.23 15.22 -5.21
CA PHE A 41 -0.30 16.54 -5.51
C PHE A 41 -0.55 17.33 -4.23
N LYS A 42 -0.38 18.63 -4.34
CA LYS A 42 -0.56 19.56 -3.23
C LYS A 42 -1.97 19.44 -2.64
N LEU A 43 -2.06 19.32 -1.33
CA LEU A 43 -3.33 19.31 -0.64
C LEU A 43 -4.08 20.63 -0.83
N PRO A 44 -5.41 20.63 -0.99
CA PRO A 44 -6.22 21.86 -1.15
C PRO A 44 -6.03 22.85 0.00
N GLU A 45 -5.86 22.34 1.21
CA GLU A 45 -5.64 23.16 2.42
C GLU A 45 -4.15 23.52 2.63
N GLY A 46 -3.28 23.03 1.75
CA GLY A 46 -1.83 23.13 1.89
C GLY A 46 -1.27 22.21 2.98
N GLY A 47 0.06 22.14 3.08
CA GLY A 47 0.74 21.31 4.08
C GLY A 47 1.03 19.90 3.61
N ILE A 48 1.39 19.03 4.56
CA ILE A 48 1.66 17.61 4.38
C ILE A 48 0.83 16.81 5.37
N SER A 49 0.38 15.63 4.99
CA SER A 49 -0.25 14.66 5.90
C SER A 49 0.79 13.66 6.40
N LEU A 50 0.71 13.31 7.66
CA LEU A 50 1.61 12.35 8.30
C LEU A 50 0.83 11.13 8.78
N ASP A 51 1.27 9.95 8.38
CA ASP A 51 0.88 8.69 9.00
C ASP A 51 2.05 8.18 9.84
N VAL A 52 1.82 7.97 11.14
CA VAL A 52 2.87 7.63 12.10
C VAL A 52 2.52 6.33 12.81
N TYR A 53 3.35 5.33 12.62
CA TYR A 53 3.22 4.05 13.31
C TYR A 53 4.09 4.06 14.58
N THR A 54 3.45 3.90 15.72
CA THR A 54 4.12 3.68 17.02
C THR A 54 3.71 2.33 17.58
N LEU A 55 4.64 1.64 18.19
CA LEU A 55 4.43 0.36 18.83
C LEU A 55 4.87 0.47 20.28
N ASP A 56 4.18 -0.21 21.20
CA ASP A 56 4.56 -0.28 22.61
C ASP A 56 5.75 -1.22 22.83
N GLU A 57 6.04 -2.08 21.86
CA GLU A 57 7.17 -3.01 21.88
C GLU A 57 8.48 -2.33 21.40
N GLU A 58 9.61 -2.89 21.80
CA GLU A 58 10.92 -2.43 21.35
C GLU A 58 11.12 -2.75 19.87
N VAL A 59 11.49 -1.74 19.08
CA VAL A 59 11.81 -1.87 17.64
C VAL A 59 13.28 -1.59 17.43
N HIS A 60 14.02 -2.58 16.96
CA HIS A 60 15.42 -2.45 16.58
C HIS A 60 15.52 -1.82 15.19
N ILE A 61 16.14 -0.64 15.11
CA ILE A 61 16.32 0.07 13.84
C ILE A 61 17.67 -0.32 13.24
N GLY A 62 17.64 -0.69 11.96
CA GLY A 62 18.81 -1.01 11.15
C GLY A 62 18.81 -0.29 9.81
N GLU A 63 19.89 -0.46 9.06
CA GLU A 63 20.08 0.10 7.73
C GLU A 63 20.92 -0.86 6.88
N LEU A 64 20.50 -1.09 5.64
CA LEU A 64 21.24 -1.85 4.63
C LEU A 64 21.13 -1.11 3.28
N ASP A 65 22.24 -0.77 2.67
CA ASP A 65 22.29 -0.07 1.37
C ASP A 65 21.35 1.13 1.30
N ASP A 66 21.43 2.02 2.32
CA ASP A 66 20.59 3.22 2.49
C ASP A 66 19.08 2.94 2.71
N VAL A 67 18.70 1.68 2.89
CA VAL A 67 17.34 1.29 3.28
C VAL A 67 17.25 1.18 4.79
N CYS A 68 16.52 2.09 5.42
CA CYS A 68 16.24 2.05 6.86
C CYS A 68 15.07 1.10 7.12
N TYR A 69 15.23 0.23 8.11
CA TYR A 69 14.20 -0.72 8.51
C TYR A 69 14.08 -0.82 10.03
N GLY A 70 12.95 -1.32 10.50
CA GLY A 70 12.72 -1.65 11.90
C GLY A 70 12.37 -3.13 12.04
N VAL A 71 12.88 -3.77 13.09
CA VAL A 71 12.56 -5.15 13.45
C VAL A 71 11.95 -5.19 14.84
N MET A 72 10.82 -5.84 14.97
CA MET A 72 10.17 -6.16 16.22
C MET A 72 10.12 -7.69 16.37
N ASP A 73 10.76 -8.20 17.40
CA ASP A 73 10.78 -9.62 17.73
C ASP A 73 9.90 -9.88 18.95
N GLY A 74 9.05 -10.90 18.86
CA GLY A 74 8.20 -11.38 19.94
C GLY A 74 8.37 -12.89 20.15
N ASP A 75 7.54 -13.47 21.02
CA ASP A 75 7.57 -14.92 21.28
C ASP A 75 6.96 -15.69 20.08
N GLY A 76 7.83 -16.33 19.31
CA GLY A 76 7.44 -17.09 18.10
C GLY A 76 7.06 -16.25 16.88
N TYR A 77 7.32 -14.94 16.87
CA TYR A 77 7.13 -14.11 15.68
C TYR A 77 8.20 -13.03 15.53
N SER A 78 8.39 -12.58 14.28
CA SER A 78 9.22 -11.43 13.96
C SER A 78 8.52 -10.59 12.90
N VAL A 79 8.51 -9.26 13.07
CA VAL A 79 7.94 -8.32 12.13
C VAL A 79 9.01 -7.34 11.66
N LEU A 80 9.17 -7.26 10.35
CA LEU A 80 10.08 -6.35 9.68
C LEU A 80 9.28 -5.23 9.00
N PHE A 81 9.62 -3.99 9.32
CA PHE A 81 9.07 -2.78 8.72
C PHE A 81 10.12 -2.16 7.82
N VAL A 82 9.87 -2.08 6.53
CA VAL A 82 10.76 -1.45 5.54
C VAL A 82 10.01 -0.31 4.88
N GLU A 83 10.46 0.91 5.12
CA GLU A 83 9.79 2.10 4.64
C GLU A 83 10.60 2.83 3.58
N GLY A 84 9.91 3.23 2.50
CA GLY A 84 10.39 4.15 1.48
C GLY A 84 11.68 3.70 0.78
N ILE A 85 11.64 2.58 0.05
CA ILE A 85 12.71 2.23 -0.88
C ILE A 85 12.42 2.91 -2.23
N PRO A 86 13.06 4.03 -2.57
CA PRO A 86 12.94 4.62 -3.90
C PRO A 86 13.88 3.92 -4.88
N SER A 87 13.55 3.92 -6.17
CA SER A 87 14.55 3.65 -7.20
C SER A 87 15.64 4.72 -7.19
N SER A 88 16.85 4.36 -7.57
CA SER A 88 18.01 5.27 -7.52
C SER A 88 17.98 6.38 -8.57
N ASP A 89 17.33 6.12 -9.70
CA ASP A 89 17.19 7.07 -10.81
C ASP A 89 15.79 6.96 -11.44
N PHE A 90 15.00 8.01 -11.26
CA PHE A 90 13.63 8.12 -11.77
C PHE A 90 13.55 8.26 -13.31
N SER A 91 14.67 8.46 -13.99
CA SER A 91 14.71 8.50 -15.47
C SER A 91 14.70 7.11 -16.13
N PHE A 92 14.94 6.04 -15.37
CA PHE A 92 14.88 4.68 -15.87
C PHE A 92 13.45 4.25 -16.22
N SER A 93 13.32 3.15 -16.97
CA SER A 93 12.00 2.56 -17.23
C SER A 93 11.35 2.09 -15.93
N VAL A 94 10.01 2.05 -15.87
CA VAL A 94 9.27 1.55 -14.71
C VAL A 94 9.70 0.12 -14.38
N SER A 95 9.99 -0.71 -15.40
CA SER A 95 10.48 -2.07 -15.20
C SER A 95 11.85 -2.08 -14.50
N ASP A 96 12.82 -1.29 -14.98
CA ASP A 96 14.16 -1.27 -14.40
C ASP A 96 14.15 -0.71 -12.97
N GLN A 97 13.39 0.38 -12.74
CA GLN A 97 13.19 0.95 -11.42
C GLN A 97 12.59 -0.09 -10.46
N SER A 98 11.56 -0.82 -10.91
CA SER A 98 10.89 -1.84 -10.10
C SER A 98 11.81 -3.02 -9.77
N ASP A 99 12.57 -3.50 -10.76
CA ASP A 99 13.51 -4.62 -10.56
C ASP A 99 14.62 -4.22 -9.58
N GLU A 100 15.13 -2.97 -9.63
CA GLU A 100 16.08 -2.42 -8.66
C GLU A 100 15.49 -2.38 -7.25
N VAL A 101 14.31 -1.76 -7.08
CA VAL A 101 13.65 -1.62 -5.77
C VAL A 101 13.36 -2.98 -5.14
N PHE A 102 12.85 -3.94 -5.93
CA PHE A 102 12.64 -5.30 -5.45
C PHE A 102 13.93 -6.05 -5.11
N GLY A 103 15.03 -5.78 -5.83
CA GLY A 103 16.35 -6.34 -5.51
C GLY A 103 16.88 -5.83 -4.16
N ARG A 104 16.73 -4.53 -3.87
CA ARG A 104 17.10 -3.92 -2.58
C ARG A 104 16.22 -4.45 -1.45
N LEU A 105 14.92 -4.57 -1.69
CA LEU A 105 13.98 -5.17 -0.74
C LEU A 105 14.36 -6.62 -0.42
N ASP A 106 14.67 -7.42 -1.44
CA ASP A 106 15.07 -8.83 -1.28
C ASP A 106 16.32 -8.98 -0.41
N SER A 107 17.28 -8.06 -0.56
CA SER A 107 18.50 -8.02 0.27
C SER A 107 18.17 -7.77 1.74
N VAL A 108 17.26 -6.83 2.04
CA VAL A 108 16.82 -6.55 3.42
C VAL A 108 16.05 -7.73 3.99
N LEU A 109 15.13 -8.32 3.25
CA LEU A 109 14.36 -9.51 3.67
C LEU A 109 15.32 -10.67 3.99
N ALA A 110 16.26 -10.96 3.09
CA ALA A 110 17.22 -12.07 3.24
C ALA A 110 18.13 -11.90 4.47
N GLN A 111 18.53 -10.67 4.82
CA GLN A 111 19.31 -10.39 6.04
C GLN A 111 18.59 -10.85 7.31
N HIS A 112 17.24 -10.85 7.28
CA HIS A 112 16.39 -11.26 8.41
C HIS A 112 15.81 -12.68 8.27
N GLY A 113 16.31 -13.47 7.29
CA GLY A 113 15.82 -14.82 7.03
C GLY A 113 14.38 -14.86 6.50
N LEU A 114 13.94 -13.76 5.88
CA LEU A 114 12.63 -13.59 5.26
C LEU A 114 12.75 -13.63 3.73
N THR A 115 11.63 -13.84 3.08
CA THR A 115 11.47 -13.81 1.62
C THR A 115 10.28 -12.93 1.23
N ALA A 116 10.08 -12.68 -0.05
CA ALA A 116 8.88 -12.01 -0.52
C ALA A 116 7.57 -12.72 -0.07
N GLY A 117 7.60 -14.04 0.13
CA GLY A 117 6.45 -14.82 0.62
C GLY A 117 6.00 -14.49 2.04
N ASP A 118 6.85 -13.80 2.81
CA ASP A 118 6.57 -13.37 4.18
C ASP A 118 5.98 -11.94 4.25
N ILE A 119 5.85 -11.25 3.10
CA ILE A 119 5.26 -9.90 3.05
C ILE A 119 3.76 -10.00 3.34
N VAL A 120 3.30 -9.28 4.35
CA VAL A 120 1.88 -9.20 4.73
C VAL A 120 1.23 -7.91 4.25
N ARG A 121 1.99 -6.83 4.09
CA ARG A 121 1.52 -5.54 3.57
C ARG A 121 2.56 -4.92 2.64
N GLN A 122 2.09 -4.34 1.51
CA GLN A 122 2.97 -3.64 0.56
C GLN A 122 2.28 -2.38 0.02
N TRP A 123 3.00 -1.26 0.05
CA TRP A 123 2.61 -0.02 -0.63
C TRP A 123 3.50 0.19 -1.84
N ASN A 124 2.88 0.55 -2.96
CA ASN A 124 3.55 0.81 -4.23
C ASN A 124 3.15 2.20 -4.70
N TYR A 125 4.07 3.13 -4.62
CA TYR A 125 3.91 4.49 -5.09
C TYR A 125 4.56 4.56 -6.46
N ILE A 126 3.76 4.88 -7.50
CA ILE A 126 4.12 4.70 -8.90
C ILE A 126 3.95 6.03 -9.63
N GLY A 127 5.02 6.58 -10.16
CA GLY A 127 5.00 7.80 -10.96
C GLY A 127 4.07 7.68 -12.16
N GLU A 128 3.19 8.67 -12.35
CA GLU A 128 2.22 8.69 -13.46
C GLU A 128 1.53 7.32 -13.65
N ILE A 129 0.95 6.77 -12.59
CA ILE A 129 0.47 5.38 -12.54
C ILE A 129 -0.43 4.97 -13.72
N THR A 130 -1.29 5.87 -14.20
CA THR A 130 -2.17 5.66 -15.37
C THR A 130 -1.54 6.11 -16.69
N GLY A 131 -0.37 6.76 -16.63
CA GLY A 131 0.37 7.24 -17.78
C GLY A 131 0.96 6.11 -18.62
N PHE A 132 1.35 6.47 -19.84
CA PHE A 132 1.95 5.54 -20.80
C PHE A 132 3.37 5.97 -21.14
N ARG A 133 4.30 5.03 -21.09
CA ARG A 133 5.63 5.17 -21.69
C ARG A 133 5.68 4.29 -22.95
N GLY A 134 5.60 4.93 -24.11
CA GLY A 134 5.40 4.22 -25.39
C GLY A 134 4.00 3.58 -25.46
N SER A 135 3.93 2.25 -25.65
CA SER A 135 2.66 1.50 -25.73
C SER A 135 2.25 0.85 -24.40
N ARG A 136 3.01 1.03 -23.33
CA ARG A 136 2.77 0.36 -22.05
C ARG A 136 2.37 1.35 -20.96
N GLN A 137 1.32 1.00 -20.23
CA GLN A 137 0.93 1.75 -19.04
C GLN A 137 1.90 1.48 -17.88
N ASN A 138 2.28 2.52 -17.15
CA ASN A 138 3.21 2.41 -16.03
C ASN A 138 2.76 1.39 -14.98
N TYR A 139 1.47 1.37 -14.63
CA TYR A 139 0.92 0.39 -13.71
C TYR A 139 1.04 -1.05 -14.22
N GLN A 140 0.83 -1.29 -15.52
CA GLN A 140 0.98 -2.62 -16.10
C GLN A 140 2.45 -3.05 -16.12
N GLU A 141 3.36 -2.15 -16.45
CA GLU A 141 4.81 -2.42 -16.45
C GLU A 141 5.31 -2.76 -15.04
N PHE A 142 4.84 -2.02 -14.02
CA PHE A 142 5.09 -2.34 -12.62
C PHE A 142 4.52 -3.73 -12.24
N ASN A 143 3.29 -4.06 -12.64
CA ASN A 143 2.68 -5.36 -12.35
C ASN A 143 3.45 -6.52 -12.98
N ASP A 144 4.02 -6.32 -14.17
CA ASP A 144 4.85 -7.33 -14.83
C ASP A 144 6.16 -7.54 -14.06
N ALA A 145 6.83 -6.47 -13.61
CA ALA A 145 8.02 -6.54 -12.77
C ALA A 145 7.71 -7.24 -11.43
N ARG A 146 6.63 -6.84 -10.76
CA ARG A 146 6.18 -7.47 -9.52
C ARG A 146 5.85 -8.96 -9.72
N SER A 147 5.25 -9.32 -10.85
CA SER A 147 4.95 -10.72 -11.15
C SER A 147 6.23 -11.55 -11.37
N ARG A 148 7.27 -10.98 -11.97
CA ARG A 148 8.59 -11.64 -12.07
C ARG A 148 9.22 -11.83 -10.68
N TYR A 149 9.15 -10.80 -9.84
CA TYR A 149 9.68 -10.86 -8.48
C TYR A 149 8.94 -11.88 -7.63
N TYR A 150 7.63 -11.83 -7.59
CA TYR A 150 6.77 -12.73 -6.82
C TYR A 150 6.79 -14.18 -7.32
N GLY A 151 7.13 -14.40 -8.59
CA GLY A 151 7.31 -15.74 -9.17
C GLY A 151 8.51 -16.52 -8.63
N LYS A 152 9.39 -15.87 -7.84
CA LYS A 152 10.58 -16.51 -7.26
C LYS A 152 10.29 -17.28 -5.96
N VAL A 153 9.12 -17.08 -5.35
CA VAL A 153 8.76 -17.66 -4.05
C VAL A 153 7.39 -18.35 -4.09
N ILE A 154 7.14 -19.19 -3.10
CA ILE A 154 5.84 -19.82 -2.86
C ILE A 154 5.05 -18.94 -1.88
N TRP A 155 3.80 -18.68 -2.19
CA TRP A 155 2.89 -17.87 -1.38
C TRP A 155 1.98 -18.78 -0.54
N GLU A 156 2.53 -19.37 0.52
CA GLU A 156 1.79 -20.30 1.38
C GLU A 156 0.55 -19.67 2.03
N ASN A 157 0.67 -18.39 2.40
CA ASN A 157 -0.41 -17.62 3.04
C ASN A 157 -1.14 -16.67 2.06
N GLY A 158 -1.02 -16.88 0.73
CA GLY A 158 -1.53 -15.93 -0.27
C GLY A 158 -0.69 -14.65 -0.39
N TYR A 159 -1.02 -13.78 -1.36
CA TYR A 159 -0.31 -12.53 -1.59
C TYR A 159 -0.49 -11.53 -0.42
N PRO A 160 0.35 -10.48 -0.30
CA PRO A 160 0.13 -9.43 0.69
C PRO A 160 -1.16 -8.64 0.44
N ALA A 161 -1.68 -7.97 1.45
CA ALA A 161 -2.52 -6.81 1.21
C ALA A 161 -1.66 -5.72 0.55
N ALA A 162 -2.16 -5.04 -0.48
CA ALA A 162 -1.37 -4.03 -1.16
C ALA A 162 -2.20 -2.83 -1.66
N THR A 163 -1.53 -1.68 -1.78
CA THR A 163 -2.02 -0.47 -2.40
C THR A 163 -1.10 -0.09 -3.55
N GLY A 164 -1.66 0.31 -4.68
CA GLY A 164 -0.93 0.86 -5.82
C GLY A 164 -1.50 2.22 -6.17
N ILE A 165 -0.76 3.28 -5.85
CA ILE A 165 -1.23 4.66 -5.95
C ILE A 165 -0.24 5.53 -6.73
N GLY A 166 -0.77 6.55 -7.43
CA GLY A 166 0.02 7.48 -8.21
C GLY A 166 0.83 8.45 -7.37
N THR A 167 1.95 8.88 -7.94
CA THR A 167 2.77 9.98 -7.40
C THR A 167 2.97 11.06 -8.46
N ASP A 168 3.23 12.28 -7.99
CA ASP A 168 3.58 13.45 -8.81
C ASP A 168 5.08 13.45 -9.21
N SER A 169 5.73 12.31 -9.17
CA SER A 169 7.10 12.10 -9.62
C SER A 169 7.18 10.85 -10.50
N ASP A 170 8.19 10.75 -11.35
CA ASP A 170 8.41 9.60 -12.25
C ASP A 170 8.90 8.32 -11.55
N GLY A 171 9.05 8.36 -10.24
CA GLY A 171 9.72 7.32 -9.47
C GLY A 171 8.86 6.15 -9.04
N ILE A 172 9.53 5.04 -8.73
CA ILE A 172 8.95 3.90 -8.01
C ILE A 172 9.45 3.94 -6.57
N ILE A 173 8.52 3.88 -5.62
CA ILE A 173 8.83 3.81 -4.19
C ILE A 173 8.02 2.65 -3.62
N VAL A 174 8.65 1.79 -2.82
CA VAL A 174 7.99 0.63 -2.21
C VAL A 174 8.23 0.64 -0.70
N SER A 175 7.18 0.37 0.07
CA SER A 175 7.25 0.08 1.50
C SER A 175 6.60 -1.27 1.77
N VAL A 176 7.11 -2.02 2.75
CA VAL A 176 6.53 -3.31 3.12
C VAL A 176 6.53 -3.54 4.63
N ILE A 177 5.58 -4.36 5.07
CA ILE A 177 5.65 -5.07 6.35
C ILE A 177 5.73 -6.55 6.02
N ALA A 178 6.77 -7.22 6.51
CA ALA A 178 6.93 -8.66 6.41
C ALA A 178 6.86 -9.29 7.80
N CYS A 179 6.28 -10.47 7.89
CA CYS A 179 6.07 -11.15 9.15
C CYS A 179 6.34 -12.64 9.02
N LYS A 180 7.11 -13.16 9.94
CA LYS A 180 7.23 -14.59 10.21
C LYS A 180 6.54 -14.90 11.52
N ASN A 181 5.62 -15.85 11.50
CA ASN A 181 4.88 -16.27 12.68
C ASN A 181 4.84 -17.81 12.71
N GLU A 182 5.55 -18.38 13.70
CA GLU A 182 5.69 -19.83 13.85
C GLU A 182 4.40 -20.50 14.36
N SER A 183 3.53 -19.74 15.06
CA SER A 183 2.26 -20.25 15.59
C SER A 183 1.12 -20.26 14.55
N GLY A 184 1.37 -19.80 13.31
CA GLY A 184 0.32 -19.53 12.33
C GLY A 184 -0.36 -18.19 12.65
N GLY A 185 -1.52 -17.90 12.10
CA GLY A 185 -2.23 -16.65 12.39
C GLY A 185 -2.01 -15.58 11.32
N ILE A 186 -1.70 -16.00 10.10
CA ILE A 186 -1.71 -15.15 8.91
C ILE A 186 -2.87 -15.60 8.02
N PHE A 187 -3.80 -14.68 7.76
CA PHE A 187 -5.03 -14.98 7.01
C PHE A 187 -5.17 -14.02 5.83
N SER A 188 -5.39 -14.58 4.64
CA SER A 188 -5.78 -13.83 3.45
C SER A 188 -7.29 -13.73 3.39
N ILE A 189 -7.84 -12.52 3.35
CA ILE A 189 -9.28 -12.27 3.36
C ILE A 189 -9.66 -11.64 2.03
N ASN A 190 -10.60 -12.27 1.33
CA ASN A 190 -11.14 -11.76 0.07
C ASN A 190 -12.59 -11.30 0.24
N ASN A 191 -13.05 -10.48 -0.70
CA ASN A 191 -14.39 -9.92 -0.70
C ASN A 191 -15.24 -10.65 -1.75
N PRO A 192 -16.30 -11.39 -1.37
CA PRO A 192 -17.18 -12.03 -2.35
C PRO A 192 -17.86 -11.08 -3.35
N LEU A 193 -17.92 -9.78 -3.03
CA LEU A 193 -18.45 -8.76 -3.92
C LEU A 193 -17.49 -8.36 -5.04
N GLN A 194 -16.22 -8.80 -4.97
CA GLN A 194 -15.14 -8.47 -5.88
C GLN A 194 -14.40 -9.73 -6.31
N ILE A 195 -14.00 -9.82 -7.58
CA ILE A 195 -13.07 -10.86 -8.02
C ILE A 195 -11.70 -10.59 -7.40
N ALA A 196 -11.00 -11.64 -6.97
CA ALA A 196 -9.64 -11.53 -6.48
C ALA A 196 -8.74 -10.88 -7.54
N ALA A 197 -7.91 -9.91 -7.15
CA ALA A 197 -7.18 -9.10 -8.13
C ALA A 197 -6.25 -9.93 -9.03
N HIS A 198 -5.67 -10.99 -8.47
CA HIS A 198 -4.80 -11.92 -9.21
C HIS A 198 -5.56 -12.83 -10.20
N ALA A 199 -6.90 -12.84 -10.14
CA ALA A 199 -7.78 -13.60 -11.03
C ALA A 199 -8.52 -12.72 -12.05
N TYR A 200 -8.20 -11.43 -12.15
CA TYR A 200 -8.80 -10.52 -13.12
C TYR A 200 -8.65 -11.04 -14.55
N SER A 201 -9.69 -10.84 -15.35
CA SER A 201 -9.67 -11.14 -16.77
C SER A 201 -8.76 -10.16 -17.53
N LYS A 202 -8.36 -10.55 -18.75
CA LYS A 202 -7.58 -9.67 -19.63
C LYS A 202 -8.33 -8.41 -20.07
N ASN A 203 -9.64 -8.37 -19.89
CA ASN A 203 -10.48 -7.26 -20.36
C ASN A 203 -10.31 -5.98 -19.54
N VAL A 204 -9.95 -6.12 -18.27
CA VAL A 204 -9.77 -4.98 -17.34
C VAL A 204 -8.30 -4.56 -17.19
N LEU A 205 -7.38 -5.24 -17.90
CA LEU A 205 -5.96 -4.89 -17.92
C LEU A 205 -5.68 -3.97 -19.09
N VAL A 206 -5.22 -2.76 -18.80
CA VAL A 206 -4.97 -1.72 -19.81
C VAL A 206 -3.61 -1.95 -20.46
N ASP A 207 -3.56 -2.11 -21.79
CA ASP A 207 -2.34 -2.13 -22.59
C ASP A 207 -2.73 -2.01 -24.07
N ASP A 208 -2.13 -1.11 -24.80
CA ASP A 208 -2.35 -0.93 -26.23
C ASP A 208 -1.69 -2.01 -27.09
N ASN A 209 -0.79 -2.80 -26.51
CA ASN A 209 -0.12 -3.90 -27.22
C ASN A 209 -0.95 -5.20 -27.14
N GLN A 210 -1.78 -5.44 -28.15
CA GLN A 210 -2.69 -6.60 -28.21
C GLN A 210 -2.02 -7.98 -28.16
N GLY A 211 -0.70 -8.06 -28.27
CA GLY A 211 0.09 -9.31 -28.21
C GLY A 211 0.82 -9.55 -26.91
N ALA A 212 0.87 -8.57 -26.00
CA ALA A 212 1.62 -8.70 -24.75
C ALA A 212 0.91 -9.60 -23.73
N VAL A 213 1.69 -10.37 -22.99
CA VAL A 213 1.19 -11.06 -21.81
C VAL A 213 1.03 -10.01 -20.71
N LYS A 214 -0.21 -9.83 -20.24
CA LYS A 214 -0.56 -8.88 -19.18
C LYS A 214 -0.59 -9.62 -17.85
N SER A 215 0.23 -9.19 -16.90
CA SER A 215 0.18 -9.73 -15.55
C SER A 215 -0.93 -9.07 -14.74
N THR A 216 -1.72 -9.89 -14.05
CA THR A 216 -2.73 -9.39 -13.11
C THR A 216 -2.08 -8.80 -11.87
N PRO A 217 -2.70 -7.82 -11.22
CA PRO A 217 -2.23 -7.34 -9.92
C PRO A 217 -2.18 -8.49 -8.91
N LYS A 218 -1.11 -8.55 -8.10
CA LYS A 218 -0.86 -9.63 -7.15
C LYS A 218 -1.05 -9.11 -5.73
N PHE A 219 -2.27 -9.20 -5.21
CA PHE A 219 -2.61 -8.85 -3.82
C PHE A 219 -3.90 -9.50 -3.36
N GLU A 220 -4.06 -9.66 -2.05
CA GLU A 220 -5.32 -10.01 -1.40
C GLU A 220 -6.07 -8.75 -0.98
N ARG A 221 -7.40 -8.83 -0.80
CA ARG A 221 -8.22 -7.66 -0.43
C ARG A 221 -7.94 -7.18 0.99
N ALA A 222 -7.65 -8.10 1.91
CA ALA A 222 -7.10 -7.81 3.22
C ALA A 222 -6.18 -8.93 3.67
N LYS A 223 -5.29 -8.60 4.60
CA LYS A 223 -4.37 -9.53 5.25
C LYS A 223 -4.42 -9.32 6.75
N LEU A 224 -4.75 -10.36 7.48
CA LEU A 224 -4.72 -10.36 8.94
C LEU A 224 -3.48 -11.11 9.40
N PHE A 225 -2.76 -10.53 10.33
CA PHE A 225 -1.65 -11.10 11.06
C PHE A 225 -1.98 -11.04 12.54
N ALA A 226 -1.90 -12.17 13.24
CA ALA A 226 -2.24 -12.28 14.64
C ALA A 226 -1.08 -12.86 15.46
N THR A 227 -0.91 -12.31 16.66
CA THR A 227 -0.01 -12.80 17.72
C THR A 227 -0.81 -13.03 18.99
N ASP A 228 -0.17 -13.53 20.04
CA ASP A 228 -0.78 -13.64 21.37
C ASP A 228 -1.14 -12.27 21.97
N ALA A 229 -0.48 -11.18 21.51
CA ALA A 229 -0.72 -9.83 21.98
C ALA A 229 -1.89 -9.12 21.25
N GLY A 230 -2.38 -9.66 20.12
CA GLY A 230 -3.44 -9.06 19.33
C GLY A 230 -3.32 -9.34 17.84
N ALA A 231 -4.18 -8.71 17.05
CA ALA A 231 -4.20 -8.87 15.60
C ALA A 231 -4.17 -7.53 14.88
N PHE A 232 -3.50 -7.54 13.72
CA PHE A 232 -3.43 -6.44 12.76
C PHE A 232 -4.10 -6.91 11.47
N CYS A 233 -5.08 -6.18 10.98
CA CYS A 233 -5.74 -6.47 9.70
C CYS A 233 -5.53 -5.30 8.74
N PHE A 234 -4.71 -5.53 7.73
CA PHE A 234 -4.41 -4.55 6.68
C PHE A 234 -5.43 -4.68 5.56
N VAL A 235 -6.21 -3.64 5.33
CA VAL A 235 -7.11 -3.51 4.17
C VAL A 235 -6.31 -2.92 3.02
N SER A 236 -6.29 -3.60 1.88
CA SER A 236 -5.69 -3.11 0.65
C SER A 236 -6.38 -1.85 0.14
N GLY A 237 -5.69 -1.10 -0.70
CA GLY A 237 -6.33 -0.07 -1.51
C GLY A 237 -7.61 -0.62 -2.15
N THR A 238 -8.74 -0.08 -1.74
CA THR A 238 -10.07 -0.51 -2.13
C THR A 238 -10.78 0.64 -2.82
N ALA A 239 -11.35 0.37 -3.97
CA ALA A 239 -12.10 1.33 -4.78
C ALA A 239 -13.50 0.82 -5.11
N ALA A 240 -14.27 1.62 -5.87
CA ALA A 240 -15.62 1.30 -6.30
C ALA A 240 -15.64 0.24 -7.40
N ILE A 241 -15.33 -1.01 -7.02
CA ILE A 241 -15.29 -2.16 -7.93
C ILE A 241 -16.35 -3.18 -7.53
N ARG A 242 -17.09 -3.72 -8.52
CA ARG A 242 -17.97 -4.88 -8.39
C ARG A 242 -17.54 -5.97 -9.38
N GLY A 243 -17.35 -7.20 -8.89
CA GLY A 243 -16.67 -8.18 -9.70
C GLY A 243 -15.25 -7.71 -10.02
N GLU A 244 -14.96 -7.40 -11.28
CA GLU A 244 -13.70 -6.79 -11.74
C GLU A 244 -13.90 -5.41 -12.38
N GLU A 245 -15.15 -4.91 -12.47
CA GLU A 245 -15.51 -3.69 -13.17
C GLU A 245 -15.60 -2.49 -12.20
N SER A 246 -15.10 -1.34 -12.64
CA SER A 246 -15.26 -0.07 -11.96
C SER A 246 -16.71 0.40 -12.09
N VAL A 247 -17.32 0.87 -11.00
CA VAL A 247 -18.72 1.33 -10.96
C VAL A 247 -18.81 2.79 -10.54
N ASN A 248 -19.90 3.46 -10.93
CA ASN A 248 -20.18 4.87 -10.57
C ASN A 248 -19.08 5.85 -11.04
N ALA A 249 -18.57 5.67 -12.27
CA ALA A 249 -17.42 6.40 -12.81
C ALA A 249 -17.55 7.93 -12.80
N ASP A 250 -18.76 8.46 -12.78
CA ASP A 250 -19.04 9.90 -12.90
C ASP A 250 -19.26 10.60 -11.54
N SER A 251 -19.08 9.91 -10.39
CA SER A 251 -19.39 10.48 -9.09
C SER A 251 -18.44 9.98 -8.00
N ALA A 252 -17.55 10.85 -7.52
CA ALA A 252 -16.66 10.58 -6.42
C ALA A 252 -17.43 10.23 -5.13
N GLY A 253 -18.55 10.90 -4.87
CA GLY A 253 -19.40 10.61 -3.71
C GLY A 253 -19.99 9.20 -3.75
N GLU A 254 -20.56 8.77 -4.89
CA GLU A 254 -21.08 7.41 -5.04
C GLU A 254 -19.97 6.36 -5.01
N GLN A 255 -18.80 6.65 -5.61
CA GLN A 255 -17.64 5.78 -5.50
C GLN A 255 -17.18 5.64 -4.05
N THR A 256 -17.16 6.73 -3.29
CA THR A 256 -16.80 6.69 -1.86
C THR A 256 -17.74 5.79 -1.07
N LEU A 257 -19.05 5.94 -1.23
CA LEU A 257 -20.05 5.09 -0.58
C LEU A 257 -19.89 3.61 -0.96
N ARG A 258 -19.63 3.33 -2.23
CA ARG A 258 -19.39 1.97 -2.72
C ARG A 258 -18.11 1.36 -2.17
N THR A 259 -17.06 2.16 -2.06
CA THR A 259 -15.78 1.77 -1.46
C THR A 259 -15.95 1.43 0.02
N ILE A 260 -16.68 2.26 0.77
CA ILE A 260 -17.02 2.03 2.19
C ILE A 260 -17.82 0.74 2.35
N GLU A 261 -18.81 0.49 1.48
CA GLU A 261 -19.57 -0.77 1.49
C GLU A 261 -18.66 -1.99 1.26
N ASN A 262 -17.74 -1.90 0.29
CA ASN A 262 -16.76 -2.96 0.03
C ASN A 262 -15.88 -3.25 1.25
N ILE A 263 -15.36 -2.21 1.89
CA ILE A 263 -14.50 -2.32 3.07
C ILE A 263 -15.28 -2.91 4.24
N ASN A 264 -16.45 -2.39 4.56
CA ASN A 264 -17.26 -2.85 5.68
C ASN A 264 -17.67 -4.32 5.54
N TYR A 265 -18.02 -4.74 4.33
CA TYR A 265 -18.31 -6.16 4.07
C TYR A 265 -17.04 -7.02 4.21
N LEU A 266 -15.92 -6.59 3.61
CA LEU A 266 -14.64 -7.31 3.64
C LEU A 266 -14.21 -7.64 5.07
N VAL A 267 -14.25 -6.65 5.98
CA VAL A 267 -13.79 -6.80 7.36
C VAL A 267 -14.88 -7.28 8.33
N SER A 268 -16.11 -7.50 7.86
CA SER A 268 -17.21 -7.96 8.69
C SER A 268 -16.90 -9.31 9.35
N LYS A 269 -17.43 -9.53 10.54
CA LYS A 269 -17.28 -10.80 11.25
C LYS A 269 -17.82 -11.98 10.44
N GLU A 270 -18.94 -11.75 9.72
CA GLU A 270 -19.55 -12.74 8.83
C GLU A 270 -18.60 -13.16 7.72
N ASN A 271 -17.99 -12.21 6.98
CA ASN A 271 -17.03 -12.53 5.92
C ASN A 271 -15.78 -13.20 6.47
N ARG A 272 -15.25 -12.73 7.60
CA ARG A 272 -14.05 -13.28 8.24
C ARG A 272 -14.23 -14.72 8.75
N ALA A 273 -15.47 -15.13 9.04
CA ALA A 273 -15.77 -16.51 9.43
C ALA A 273 -15.42 -17.53 8.33
N ALA A 274 -15.54 -17.14 7.05
CA ALA A 274 -15.14 -17.98 5.93
C ALA A 274 -13.61 -18.25 5.87
N TYR A 275 -12.82 -17.45 6.60
CA TYR A 275 -11.36 -17.53 6.66
C TYR A 275 -10.84 -17.96 8.04
N GLY A 276 -11.74 -18.27 9.00
CA GLY A 276 -11.38 -18.74 10.34
C GLY A 276 -10.77 -17.66 11.25
N CYS A 277 -11.05 -16.41 10.98
CA CYS A 277 -10.52 -15.27 11.74
C CYS A 277 -11.60 -14.34 12.31
N GLU A 278 -12.82 -14.82 12.48
CA GLU A 278 -13.95 -14.08 13.07
C GLU A 278 -13.82 -13.82 14.57
N ALA A 279 -12.93 -14.56 15.24
CA ALA A 279 -12.76 -14.45 16.69
C ALA A 279 -12.13 -13.13 17.15
N PHE A 280 -11.36 -12.48 16.27
CA PHE A 280 -10.71 -11.21 16.57
C PHE A 280 -11.71 -10.06 16.59
N ASP A 281 -11.75 -9.27 17.68
CA ASP A 281 -12.60 -8.08 17.80
C ASP A 281 -11.89 -6.86 17.19
N LEU A 282 -11.88 -6.79 15.87
CA LEU A 282 -11.16 -5.78 15.10
C LEU A 282 -11.88 -4.45 15.07
N LYS A 283 -11.12 -3.35 15.29
CA LYS A 283 -11.59 -1.96 15.18
C LYS A 283 -10.64 -1.17 14.29
N PHE A 284 -11.18 -0.26 13.49
CA PHE A 284 -10.34 0.64 12.70
C PHE A 284 -9.43 1.47 13.61
N SER A 285 -8.14 1.40 13.33
CA SER A 285 -7.11 2.24 13.94
C SER A 285 -6.92 3.52 13.14
N ASN A 286 -6.81 3.41 11.83
CA ASN A 286 -6.67 4.54 10.91
C ASN A 286 -7.12 4.19 9.49
N LEU A 287 -7.31 5.22 8.68
CA LEU A 287 -7.59 5.15 7.25
C LEU A 287 -6.62 6.04 6.48
N VAL A 288 -6.32 5.67 5.23
CA VAL A 288 -5.73 6.57 4.23
C VAL A 288 -6.69 6.65 3.05
N VAL A 289 -7.04 7.87 2.67
CA VAL A 289 -8.02 8.18 1.64
C VAL A 289 -7.33 8.93 0.52
N TYR A 290 -7.33 8.32 -0.65
CA TYR A 290 -6.78 8.88 -1.88
C TYR A 290 -7.92 9.41 -2.72
N VAL A 291 -7.88 10.69 -3.03
CA VAL A 291 -8.87 11.37 -3.88
C VAL A 291 -8.17 11.83 -5.15
N ARG A 292 -8.68 11.42 -6.31
CA ARG A 292 -8.01 11.73 -7.56
C ARG A 292 -8.08 13.22 -7.92
N ASP A 293 -9.25 13.81 -7.84
CA ASP A 293 -9.51 15.17 -8.26
C ASP A 293 -9.67 16.09 -7.03
N GLU A 294 -8.88 17.18 -7.01
CA GLU A 294 -8.86 18.14 -5.88
C GLU A 294 -10.26 18.71 -5.57
N GLU A 295 -11.09 18.90 -6.61
CA GLU A 295 -12.45 19.44 -6.48
C GLU A 295 -13.38 18.52 -5.68
N ASP A 296 -13.13 17.22 -5.67
CA ASP A 296 -13.91 16.21 -4.93
C ASP A 296 -13.44 16.02 -3.48
N PHE A 297 -12.27 16.54 -3.13
CA PHE A 297 -11.60 16.30 -1.85
C PHE A 297 -12.49 16.53 -0.64
N GLN A 298 -13.13 17.70 -0.57
CA GLN A 298 -13.95 18.06 0.60
C GLN A 298 -15.24 17.23 0.68
N HIS A 299 -15.82 16.86 -0.46
CA HIS A 299 -17.02 16.03 -0.52
C HIS A 299 -16.72 14.60 -0.06
N VAL A 300 -15.64 14.00 -0.57
CA VAL A 300 -15.16 12.66 -0.17
C VAL A 300 -14.83 12.64 1.33
N LYS A 301 -14.11 13.65 1.82
CA LYS A 301 -13.75 13.78 3.24
C LYS A 301 -14.99 13.77 4.13
N THR A 302 -16.01 14.54 3.79
CA THR A 302 -17.27 14.59 4.55
C THR A 302 -17.94 13.22 4.63
N ILE A 303 -18.05 12.49 3.50
CA ILE A 303 -18.66 11.17 3.48
C ILE A 303 -17.90 10.16 4.34
N VAL A 304 -16.56 10.17 4.27
CA VAL A 304 -15.72 9.25 5.04
C VAL A 304 -15.82 9.55 6.55
N GLU A 305 -15.76 10.82 6.95
CA GLU A 305 -15.88 11.23 8.35
C GLU A 305 -17.27 10.91 8.95
N GLU A 306 -18.34 10.98 8.15
CA GLU A 306 -19.68 10.54 8.55
C GLU A 306 -19.78 9.02 8.70
N ALA A 307 -19.11 8.26 7.82
CA ALA A 307 -19.14 6.79 7.85
C ALA A 307 -18.26 6.19 8.97
N TYR A 308 -17.16 6.85 9.29
CA TYR A 308 -16.17 6.41 10.28
C TYR A 308 -15.89 7.50 11.33
N PRO A 309 -16.90 7.87 12.14
CA PRO A 309 -16.78 8.97 13.09
C PRO A 309 -15.70 8.70 14.14
N GLY A 310 -14.76 9.63 14.26
CA GLY A 310 -13.68 9.57 15.23
C GLY A 310 -12.52 8.64 14.87
N ILE A 311 -12.56 8.00 13.72
CA ILE A 311 -11.40 7.24 13.22
C ILE A 311 -10.40 8.22 12.59
N PRO A 312 -9.12 8.23 13.01
CA PRO A 312 -8.08 9.02 12.37
C PRO A 312 -7.97 8.68 10.88
N ALA A 313 -7.92 9.69 10.02
CA ALA A 313 -7.75 9.49 8.59
C ALA A 313 -6.76 10.48 7.99
N VAL A 314 -5.87 9.98 7.14
CA VAL A 314 -5.03 10.76 6.24
C VAL A 314 -5.78 10.93 4.93
N TYR A 315 -5.87 12.15 4.43
CA TYR A 315 -6.43 12.45 3.12
C TYR A 315 -5.34 13.00 2.22
N THR A 316 -5.30 12.55 0.96
CA THR A 316 -4.31 13.04 0.00
C THR A 316 -4.87 13.01 -1.42
N VAL A 317 -4.34 13.87 -2.29
CA VAL A 317 -4.69 13.91 -3.71
C VAL A 317 -3.70 13.06 -4.47
N ALA A 318 -4.20 12.03 -5.16
CA ALA A 318 -3.36 11.09 -5.90
C ALA A 318 -4.16 10.33 -6.99
N ASP A 319 -3.51 10.02 -8.10
CA ASP A 319 -4.09 9.15 -9.12
C ASP A 319 -4.28 7.73 -8.60
N VAL A 320 -5.43 7.15 -8.93
CA VAL A 320 -5.74 5.74 -8.68
C VAL A 320 -5.32 4.90 -9.90
N CYS A 321 -5.22 3.60 -9.74
CA CYS A 321 -4.67 2.69 -10.76
C CYS A 321 -5.47 2.55 -12.07
N ARG A 322 -6.70 3.11 -12.13
CA ARG A 322 -7.54 3.19 -13.34
C ARG A 322 -8.11 4.60 -13.46
N ASN A 323 -8.20 5.09 -14.70
CA ASN A 323 -8.65 6.46 -14.99
C ASN A 323 -10.09 6.76 -14.55
N GLU A 324 -10.96 5.76 -14.49
CA GLU A 324 -12.35 5.91 -14.06
C GLU A 324 -12.54 5.82 -12.54
N LEU A 325 -11.49 5.50 -11.77
CA LEU A 325 -11.56 5.48 -10.32
C LEU A 325 -11.17 6.84 -9.74
N LEU A 326 -12.07 7.41 -8.95
CA LEU A 326 -11.94 8.75 -8.36
C LEU A 326 -11.49 8.71 -6.90
N VAL A 327 -11.69 7.56 -6.22
CA VAL A 327 -11.42 7.39 -4.80
C VAL A 327 -10.89 6.00 -4.53
N GLU A 328 -9.85 5.91 -3.69
CA GLU A 328 -9.35 4.66 -3.13
C GLU A 328 -9.16 4.84 -1.62
N ILE A 329 -9.51 3.84 -0.82
CA ILE A 329 -9.40 3.87 0.63
C ILE A 329 -8.68 2.60 1.08
N GLU A 330 -7.70 2.75 1.96
CA GLU A 330 -7.08 1.66 2.69
C GLU A 330 -7.23 1.87 4.20
N GLY A 331 -6.97 0.87 5.00
CA GLY A 331 -7.09 0.99 6.45
C GLY A 331 -6.34 -0.08 7.21
N LEU A 332 -6.12 0.21 8.48
CA LEU A 332 -5.62 -0.72 9.46
C LEU A 332 -6.68 -0.92 10.55
N LEU A 333 -6.96 -2.20 10.85
CA LEU A 333 -7.73 -2.56 12.02
C LEU A 333 -6.84 -3.30 13.01
N ILE A 334 -7.10 -3.09 14.29
CA ILE A 334 -6.41 -3.76 15.40
C ILE A 334 -7.45 -4.39 16.34
N SER A 335 -7.04 -5.44 17.07
CA SER A 335 -7.84 -6.04 18.12
C SER A 335 -7.33 -5.69 19.51
#